data_458a686acb5502f4d9ae9ea0ca512bd8
#
_entry.id   458a686acb5502f4d9ae9ea0ca512bd8
#
_cell.length_a   1.000
_cell.length_b   1.000
_cell.length_c   1.000
_cell.angle_alpha   90.00
_cell.angle_beta   90.00
_cell.angle_gamma   90.00
#
_symmetry.space_group_name_H-M   'P 1'
#
loop_
_entity.id
_entity.type
_entity.pdbx_description
1 polymer ?
#
loop_
_entity_poly.entity_id
_entity_poly.type
_entity_poly.pdbx_seq_one_letter_code
_entity_poly.pdbx_strand_id
1 'polypeptide(L)'
;ADMGIKRIEFIDDIFNVKEKDFIAFFNKVIQDNLDVSFFFPTALKGDLLTKESIDIMMQGGAVGVNVSLESASPRMQKVMRKNLDIERFRENLEYIAKAYPSAVTTLNTMHGFPTETEEEAKMTLDFILSMKWIHFPYTHIVRIFPGTDLEKFALNHGVDKGAISEAIDKSYHEVAPTLPFSRDFTE
;
A
#
# COMPACT_ATOMS: atom_id res chain seq x y z
N ALA A 1 10.03 27.22 -6.42
CA ALA A 1 9.20 28.16 -7.20
C ALA A 1 9.97 28.72 -8.37
N ASP A 2 11.18 29.21 -8.17
CA ASP A 2 11.97 29.92 -9.21
C ASP A 2 12.45 29.00 -10.36
N MET A 3 12.44 27.69 -10.17
CA MET A 3 12.80 26.70 -11.19
C MET A 3 11.60 26.23 -12.04
N GLY A 4 10.41 26.75 -11.82
CA GLY A 4 9.19 26.37 -12.56
C GLY A 4 8.66 24.96 -12.24
N ILE A 5 9.11 24.32 -11.15
CA ILE A 5 8.65 23.01 -10.73
C ILE A 5 7.21 23.12 -10.25
N LYS A 6 6.32 22.27 -10.82
CA LYS A 6 4.88 22.22 -10.48
C LYS A 6 4.45 20.88 -9.89
N ARG A 7 5.31 19.87 -9.92
CA ARG A 7 5.03 18.52 -9.45
C ARG A 7 6.19 17.98 -8.62
N ILE A 8 5.89 17.44 -7.47
CA ILE A 8 6.86 16.79 -6.57
C ILE A 8 6.34 15.39 -6.24
N GLU A 9 7.20 14.40 -6.34
CA GLU A 9 6.91 13.03 -5.96
C GLU A 9 7.79 12.63 -4.78
N PHE A 10 7.17 12.09 -3.72
CA PHE A 10 7.87 11.53 -2.59
C PHE A 10 8.14 10.05 -2.85
N ILE A 11 9.42 9.70 -2.92
CA ILE A 11 9.89 8.32 -3.12
C ILE A 11 10.43 7.69 -1.84
N ASP A 12 10.13 8.28 -0.69
CA ASP A 12 10.45 7.73 0.62
C ASP A 12 9.67 6.43 0.85
N ASP A 13 10.25 5.46 1.55
CA ASP A 13 9.60 4.19 1.87
C ASP A 13 8.30 4.40 2.65
N ILE A 14 8.30 5.31 3.64
CA ILE A 14 7.10 5.73 4.37
C ILE A 14 7.26 7.20 4.79
N PHE A 15 6.75 8.13 4.01
CA PHE A 15 6.88 9.56 4.25
C PHE A 15 6.14 10.05 5.52
N ASN A 16 5.04 9.40 5.91
CA ASN A 16 4.20 9.80 7.04
C ASN A 16 4.46 9.02 8.35
N VAL A 17 5.66 8.44 8.54
CA VAL A 17 6.00 7.71 9.79
C VAL A 17 5.90 8.61 11.03
N LYS A 18 6.35 9.86 10.90
CA LYS A 18 6.30 10.85 11.98
C LYS A 18 5.27 11.91 11.64
N GLU A 19 4.09 11.78 12.21
CA GLU A 19 2.96 12.68 11.96
C GLU A 19 3.34 14.15 12.15
N LYS A 20 4.06 14.47 13.24
CA LYS A 20 4.51 15.84 13.51
C LYS A 20 5.34 16.45 12.39
N ASP A 21 6.29 15.69 11.85
CA ASP A 21 7.17 16.15 10.78
C ASP A 21 6.39 16.27 9.47
N PHE A 22 5.48 15.34 9.22
CA PHE A 22 4.56 15.36 8.07
C PHE A 22 3.68 16.61 8.07
N ILE A 23 3.03 16.91 9.19
CA ILE A 23 2.19 18.10 9.35
C ILE A 23 3.05 19.37 9.23
N ALA A 24 4.22 19.42 9.87
CA ALA A 24 5.11 20.57 9.79
C ALA A 24 5.57 20.88 8.37
N PHE A 25 5.84 19.83 7.58
CA PHE A 25 6.20 19.98 6.17
C PHE A 25 5.09 20.67 5.38
N PHE A 26 3.84 20.18 5.44
CA PHE A 26 2.74 20.75 4.68
C PHE A 26 2.33 22.13 5.18
N ASN A 27 2.40 22.37 6.49
CA ASN A 27 2.22 23.72 7.04
C ASN A 27 3.22 24.71 6.43
N LYS A 28 4.48 24.29 6.26
CA LYS A 28 5.50 25.14 5.64
C LYS A 28 5.21 25.39 4.16
N VAL A 29 4.74 24.39 3.42
CA VAL A 29 4.30 24.53 2.02
C VAL A 29 3.18 25.57 1.90
N ILE A 30 2.17 25.49 2.78
CA ILE A 30 1.04 26.42 2.82
C ILE A 30 1.51 27.83 3.18
N GLN A 31 2.32 27.97 4.23
CA GLN A 31 2.86 29.24 4.69
C GLN A 31 3.68 29.97 3.61
N ASP A 32 4.49 29.22 2.86
CA ASP A 32 5.32 29.75 1.77
C ASP A 32 4.52 29.96 0.47
N ASN A 33 3.22 29.62 0.48
CA ASN A 33 2.30 29.73 -0.67
C ASN A 33 2.90 29.07 -1.95
N LEU A 34 3.43 27.86 -1.81
CA LEU A 34 4.04 27.15 -2.92
C LEU A 34 2.95 26.56 -3.85
N ASP A 35 2.96 26.98 -5.09
CA ASP A 35 2.05 26.46 -6.13
C ASP A 35 2.65 25.18 -6.76
N VAL A 36 2.53 24.06 -6.02
CA VAL A 36 3.03 22.76 -6.41
C VAL A 36 2.02 21.66 -6.05
N SER A 37 2.02 20.59 -6.84
CA SER A 37 1.24 19.39 -6.58
C SER A 37 2.12 18.27 -6.03
N PHE A 38 1.61 17.52 -5.04
CA PHE A 38 2.33 16.43 -4.40
C PHE A 38 1.71 15.07 -4.72
N PHE A 39 2.58 14.09 -4.96
CA PHE A 39 2.25 12.71 -5.26
C PHE A 39 3.04 11.76 -4.36
N PHE A 40 2.47 10.60 -4.04
CA PHE A 40 3.05 9.58 -3.16
C PHE A 40 3.11 8.22 -3.87
N PRO A 41 3.99 8.02 -4.86
CA PRO A 41 4.02 6.77 -5.64
C PRO A 41 4.38 5.54 -4.80
N THR A 42 5.17 5.70 -3.73
CA THR A 42 5.60 4.62 -2.83
C THR A 42 4.58 4.27 -1.75
N ALA A 43 3.46 4.96 -1.71
CA ALA A 43 2.39 4.84 -0.75
C ALA A 43 2.66 5.44 0.65
N LEU A 44 1.58 5.91 1.26
CA LEU A 44 1.52 6.33 2.66
C LEU A 44 1.04 5.15 3.53
N LYS A 45 1.41 5.16 4.79
CA LYS A 45 0.84 4.25 5.78
C LYS A 45 -0.51 4.81 6.22
N GLY A 46 -1.61 4.26 5.67
CA GLY A 46 -2.94 4.83 5.76
C GLY A 46 -3.53 4.88 7.18
N ASP A 47 -3.14 3.92 8.04
CA ASP A 47 -3.55 3.89 9.45
C ASP A 47 -2.84 4.92 10.34
N LEU A 48 -1.71 5.48 9.88
CA LEU A 48 -1.02 6.56 10.59
C LEU A 48 -1.59 7.94 10.24
N LEU A 49 -2.39 8.04 9.21
CA LEU A 49 -3.06 9.30 8.89
C LEU A 49 -4.08 9.66 9.99
N THR A 50 -4.26 10.96 10.18
CA THR A 50 -5.31 11.55 11.00
C THR A 50 -6.09 12.54 10.16
N LYS A 51 -7.27 12.96 10.62
CA LYS A 51 -8.03 14.00 9.90
C LYS A 51 -7.19 15.27 9.72
N GLU A 52 -6.45 15.68 10.76
CA GLU A 52 -5.56 16.83 10.69
C GLU A 52 -4.47 16.64 9.61
N SER A 53 -3.77 15.51 9.61
CA SER A 53 -2.71 15.26 8.63
C SER A 53 -3.26 15.14 7.19
N ILE A 54 -4.47 14.60 7.02
CA ILE A 54 -5.16 14.56 5.74
C ILE A 54 -5.52 15.97 5.27
N ASP A 55 -6.14 16.78 6.13
CA ASP A 55 -6.57 18.13 5.78
C ASP A 55 -5.39 19.02 5.38
N ILE A 56 -4.33 19.00 6.18
CA ILE A 56 -3.11 19.77 5.91
C ILE A 56 -2.43 19.31 4.61
N MET A 57 -2.34 18.02 4.38
CA MET A 57 -1.76 17.46 3.16
C MET A 57 -2.54 17.91 1.91
N MET A 58 -3.87 17.82 1.96
CA MET A 58 -4.74 18.24 0.84
C MET A 58 -4.68 19.75 0.59
N GLN A 59 -4.71 20.54 1.66
CA GLN A 59 -4.54 22.01 1.58
C GLN A 59 -3.16 22.40 1.04
N GLY A 60 -2.12 21.60 1.35
CA GLY A 60 -0.76 21.80 0.89
C GLY A 60 -0.50 21.35 -0.55
N GLY A 61 -1.54 20.85 -1.27
CA GLY A 61 -1.42 20.53 -2.71
C GLY A 61 -1.28 19.04 -3.03
N ALA A 62 -1.56 18.14 -2.09
CA ALA A 62 -1.66 16.72 -2.44
C ALA A 62 -2.87 16.48 -3.36
N VAL A 63 -2.65 15.79 -4.48
CA VAL A 63 -3.70 15.53 -5.48
C VAL A 63 -4.33 14.16 -5.36
N GLY A 64 -3.81 13.32 -4.48
CA GLY A 64 -4.32 11.98 -4.23
C GLY A 64 -3.55 11.27 -3.14
N VAL A 65 -4.05 10.10 -2.79
CA VAL A 65 -3.48 9.26 -1.74
C VAL A 65 -3.26 7.86 -2.28
N ASN A 66 -2.02 7.43 -2.26
CA ASN A 66 -1.65 6.04 -2.48
C ASN A 66 -1.40 5.38 -1.13
N VAL A 67 -2.06 4.28 -0.83
CA VAL A 67 -1.94 3.55 0.44
C VAL A 67 -1.80 2.05 0.20
N SER A 68 -1.12 1.37 1.13
CA SER A 68 -0.91 -0.07 1.06
C SER A 68 -1.56 -0.78 2.24
N LEU A 69 -2.58 -1.58 1.94
CA LEU A 69 -3.23 -2.51 2.88
C LEU A 69 -2.45 -3.84 2.95
N GLU A 70 -2.02 -4.34 1.83
CA GLU A 70 -1.48 -5.66 1.51
C GLU A 70 -2.53 -6.76 1.72
N SER A 71 -3.01 -6.98 2.93
CA SER A 71 -4.06 -7.97 3.25
C SER A 71 -5.03 -7.43 4.29
N ALA A 72 -6.30 -7.76 4.17
CA ALA A 72 -7.31 -7.49 5.19
C ALA A 72 -7.39 -8.58 6.28
N SER A 73 -6.61 -9.67 6.17
CA SER A 73 -6.52 -10.68 7.21
C SER A 73 -5.64 -10.21 8.38
N PRO A 74 -6.16 -10.19 9.63
CA PRO A 74 -5.35 -9.85 10.80
C PRO A 74 -4.17 -10.81 11.01
N ARG A 75 -4.31 -12.10 10.61
CA ARG A 75 -3.21 -13.07 10.67
C ARG A 75 -2.13 -12.71 9.63
N MET A 76 -2.53 -12.44 8.40
CA MET A 76 -1.57 -12.07 7.35
C MET A 76 -0.86 -10.75 7.66
N GLN A 77 -1.55 -9.76 8.23
CA GLN A 77 -0.91 -8.53 8.72
C GLN A 77 0.25 -8.80 9.69
N LYS A 78 0.10 -9.81 10.58
CA LYS A 78 1.16 -10.24 11.50
C LYS A 78 2.28 -10.98 10.77
N VAL A 79 1.94 -11.90 9.87
CA VAL A 79 2.91 -12.66 9.05
C VAL A 79 3.79 -11.70 8.25
N MET A 80 3.19 -10.70 7.62
CA MET A 80 3.88 -9.67 6.85
C MET A 80 4.61 -8.63 7.73
N ARG A 81 4.40 -8.67 9.05
CA ARG A 81 4.90 -7.66 10.01
C ARG A 81 4.44 -6.24 9.68
N LYS A 82 3.31 -6.10 8.99
CA LYS A 82 2.74 -4.80 8.63
C LYS A 82 2.02 -4.15 9.83
N ASN A 83 1.32 -4.97 10.61
CA ASN A 83 0.59 -4.59 11.85
C ASN A 83 -0.26 -3.32 11.67
N LEU A 84 -0.97 -3.23 10.56
CA LEU A 84 -1.80 -2.10 10.21
C LEU A 84 -3.13 -2.17 10.99
N ASP A 85 -3.59 -1.04 11.52
CA ASP A 85 -4.94 -0.91 12.07
C ASP A 85 -5.94 -0.76 10.92
N ILE A 86 -6.61 -1.87 10.56
CA ILE A 86 -7.48 -1.96 9.38
C ILE A 86 -8.71 -1.07 9.53
N GLU A 87 -9.28 -0.96 10.72
CA GLU A 87 -10.46 -0.11 10.96
C GLU A 87 -10.10 1.37 10.81
N ARG A 88 -9.04 1.81 11.45
CA ARG A 88 -8.55 3.18 11.30
C ARG A 88 -8.13 3.49 9.86
N PHE A 89 -7.53 2.54 9.18
CA PHE A 89 -7.21 2.65 7.76
C PHE A 89 -8.47 2.90 6.92
N ARG A 90 -9.53 2.12 7.16
CA ARG A 90 -10.84 2.30 6.52
C ARG A 90 -11.43 3.67 6.79
N GLU A 91 -11.51 4.07 8.06
CA GLU A 91 -12.06 5.36 8.48
C GLU A 91 -11.36 6.55 7.81
N ASN A 92 -10.03 6.49 7.70
CA ASN A 92 -9.24 7.52 7.05
C ASN A 92 -9.52 7.62 5.55
N LEU A 93 -9.64 6.49 4.85
CA LEU A 93 -10.00 6.48 3.44
C LEU A 93 -11.43 6.98 3.20
N GLU A 94 -12.37 6.60 4.06
CA GLU A 94 -13.74 7.13 4.01
C GLU A 94 -13.78 8.64 4.25
N TYR A 95 -12.96 9.13 5.16
CA TYR A 95 -12.85 10.57 5.40
C TYR A 95 -12.32 11.30 4.16
N ILE A 96 -11.24 10.79 3.54
CA ILE A 96 -10.68 11.35 2.30
C ILE A 96 -11.76 11.42 1.21
N ALA A 97 -12.47 10.33 0.99
CA ALA A 97 -13.49 10.25 -0.05
C ALA A 97 -14.64 11.24 0.15
N LYS A 98 -15.03 11.50 1.41
CA LYS A 98 -16.11 12.43 1.76
C LYS A 98 -15.66 13.89 1.74
N ALA A 99 -14.50 14.19 2.31
CA ALA A 99 -14.01 15.55 2.44
C ALA A 99 -13.32 16.07 1.17
N TYR A 100 -12.72 15.17 0.40
CA TYR A 100 -11.91 15.48 -0.79
C TYR A 100 -12.29 14.61 -1.99
N PRO A 101 -13.52 14.72 -2.52
CA PRO A 101 -14.03 13.82 -3.56
C PRO A 101 -13.28 13.90 -4.90
N SER A 102 -12.44 14.92 -5.10
CA SER A 102 -11.55 15.04 -6.27
C SER A 102 -10.19 14.37 -6.07
N ALA A 103 -9.86 13.94 -4.84
CA ALA A 103 -8.59 13.28 -4.57
C ALA A 103 -8.58 11.86 -5.14
N VAL A 104 -7.55 11.55 -5.90
CA VAL A 104 -7.37 10.20 -6.46
C VAL A 104 -6.88 9.25 -5.36
N THR A 105 -7.61 8.18 -5.12
CA THR A 105 -7.25 7.16 -4.12
C THR A 105 -6.80 5.88 -4.80
N THR A 106 -5.58 5.46 -4.50
CA THR A 106 -4.98 4.21 -4.95
C THR A 106 -4.78 3.30 -3.75
N LEU A 107 -5.16 2.04 -3.89
CA LEU A 107 -5.03 1.01 -2.86
C LEU A 107 -4.17 -0.14 -3.39
N ASN A 108 -3.05 -0.42 -2.72
CA ASN A 108 -2.24 -1.58 -3.01
C ASN A 108 -2.58 -2.73 -2.06
N THR A 109 -2.75 -3.91 -2.63
CA THR A 109 -2.93 -5.17 -1.92
C THR A 109 -1.99 -6.22 -2.49
N MET A 110 -1.72 -7.25 -1.73
CA MET A 110 -0.90 -8.38 -2.15
C MET A 110 -1.62 -9.69 -1.86
N HIS A 111 -1.30 -10.71 -2.66
CA HIS A 111 -1.91 -12.01 -2.56
C HIS A 111 -0.91 -13.10 -2.98
N GLY A 112 -1.12 -14.33 -2.54
CA GLY A 112 -0.22 -15.45 -2.80
C GLY A 112 0.95 -15.54 -1.81
N PHE A 113 0.83 -14.97 -0.61
CA PHE A 113 1.80 -15.18 0.45
C PHE A 113 1.88 -16.65 0.85
N PRO A 114 3.08 -17.17 1.20
CA PRO A 114 3.18 -18.47 1.83
C PRO A 114 2.25 -18.56 3.03
N THR A 115 1.44 -19.62 3.10
CA THR A 115 0.41 -19.87 4.14
C THR A 115 -0.84 -18.99 4.09
N GLU A 116 -0.98 -18.08 3.15
CA GLU A 116 -2.25 -17.38 2.93
C GLU A 116 -3.34 -18.38 2.51
N THR A 117 -4.52 -18.31 3.13
CA THR A 117 -5.66 -19.15 2.76
C THR A 117 -6.58 -18.43 1.78
N GLU A 118 -7.43 -19.21 1.09
CA GLU A 118 -8.44 -18.65 0.18
C GLU A 118 -9.39 -17.70 0.90
N GLU A 119 -9.78 -18.04 2.14
CA GLU A 119 -10.63 -17.17 2.97
C GLU A 119 -9.94 -15.84 3.27
N GLU A 120 -8.63 -15.83 3.51
CA GLU A 120 -7.87 -14.62 3.79
C GLU A 120 -7.70 -13.74 2.54
N ALA A 121 -7.46 -14.36 1.39
CA ALA A 121 -7.48 -13.65 0.11
C ALA A 121 -8.87 -13.06 -0.16
N LYS A 122 -9.94 -13.83 0.11
CA LYS A 122 -11.32 -13.36 -0.01
C LYS A 122 -11.61 -12.19 0.93
N MET A 123 -11.13 -12.20 2.18
CA MET A 123 -11.27 -11.06 3.08
C MET A 123 -10.69 -9.78 2.46
N THR A 124 -9.55 -9.87 1.79
CA THR A 124 -8.92 -8.73 1.11
C THR A 124 -9.76 -8.26 -0.08
N LEU A 125 -10.28 -9.17 -0.88
CA LEU A 125 -11.19 -8.84 -1.99
C LEU A 125 -12.49 -8.18 -1.48
N ASP A 126 -13.11 -8.74 -0.43
CA ASP A 126 -14.32 -8.19 0.17
C ASP A 126 -14.07 -6.78 0.73
N PHE A 127 -12.88 -6.54 1.31
CA PHE A 127 -12.47 -5.20 1.73
C PHE A 127 -12.45 -4.24 0.54
N ILE A 128 -11.76 -4.59 -0.55
CA ILE A 128 -11.69 -3.77 -1.77
C ILE A 128 -13.10 -3.46 -2.29
N LEU A 129 -13.94 -4.47 -2.42
CA LEU A 129 -15.32 -4.33 -2.94
C LEU A 129 -16.23 -3.49 -2.04
N SER A 130 -15.95 -3.45 -0.74
CA SER A 130 -16.68 -2.61 0.22
C SER A 130 -16.34 -1.12 0.10
N MET A 131 -15.18 -0.79 -0.50
CA MET A 131 -14.63 0.56 -0.62
C MET A 131 -15.00 1.18 -1.98
N LYS A 132 -16.21 1.75 -2.08
CA LYS A 132 -16.77 2.24 -3.36
C LYS A 132 -16.04 3.43 -3.99
N TRP A 133 -15.14 4.07 -3.27
CA TRP A 133 -14.43 5.29 -3.68
C TRP A 133 -12.94 5.07 -3.95
N ILE A 134 -12.46 3.83 -3.98
CA ILE A 134 -11.12 3.52 -4.46
C ILE A 134 -11.12 3.67 -5.99
N HIS A 135 -10.25 4.55 -6.51
CA HIS A 135 -10.13 4.77 -7.95
C HIS A 135 -9.32 3.67 -8.62
N PHE A 136 -8.21 3.28 -7.98
CA PHE A 136 -7.29 2.28 -8.52
C PHE A 136 -6.94 1.25 -7.45
N PRO A 137 -7.69 0.14 -7.36
CA PRO A 137 -7.27 -1.02 -6.57
C PRO A 137 -6.24 -1.83 -7.37
N TYR A 138 -5.01 -1.91 -6.86
CA TYR A 138 -3.97 -2.77 -7.41
C TYR A 138 -3.78 -3.98 -6.51
N THR A 139 -3.90 -5.17 -7.09
CA THR A 139 -3.59 -6.42 -6.41
C THR A 139 -2.32 -7.00 -7.03
N HIS A 140 -1.28 -7.11 -6.22
CA HIS A 140 0.02 -7.64 -6.61
C HIS A 140 0.14 -9.09 -6.15
N ILE A 141 0.78 -9.92 -6.98
CA ILE A 141 1.19 -11.25 -6.55
C ILE A 141 2.53 -11.13 -5.83
N VAL A 142 2.63 -11.76 -4.66
CA VAL A 142 3.86 -11.71 -3.88
C VAL A 142 5.02 -12.33 -4.66
N ARG A 143 6.17 -11.68 -4.61
CA ARG A 143 7.41 -12.22 -5.13
C ARG A 143 8.40 -12.38 -3.99
N ILE A 144 8.94 -13.58 -3.87
CA ILE A 144 9.90 -13.93 -2.82
C ILE A 144 11.30 -13.67 -3.37
N PHE A 145 12.04 -12.79 -2.71
CA PHE A 145 13.42 -12.47 -3.10
C PHE A 145 14.42 -13.25 -2.24
N PRO A 146 15.53 -13.73 -2.83
CA PRO A 146 16.59 -14.44 -2.10
C PRO A 146 17.20 -13.57 -0.99
N GLY A 147 17.58 -14.21 0.10
CA GLY A 147 18.21 -13.56 1.25
C GLY A 147 17.24 -12.85 2.19
N THR A 148 15.94 -12.80 1.86
CA THR A 148 14.92 -12.17 2.71
C THR A 148 14.40 -13.10 3.82
N ASP A 149 13.80 -12.52 4.86
CA ASP A 149 13.08 -13.31 5.87
C ASP A 149 11.87 -14.04 5.28
N LEU A 150 11.28 -13.48 4.21
CA LEU A 150 10.17 -14.11 3.51
C LEU A 150 10.61 -15.38 2.79
N GLU A 151 11.82 -15.43 2.21
CA GLU A 151 12.38 -16.66 1.64
C GLU A 151 12.52 -17.74 2.72
N LYS A 152 13.12 -17.40 3.87
CA LYS A 152 13.27 -18.36 4.99
C LYS A 152 11.91 -18.86 5.47
N PHE A 153 10.94 -17.96 5.58
CA PHE A 153 9.58 -18.31 5.96
C PHE A 153 8.93 -19.27 4.95
N ALA A 154 9.03 -18.97 3.66
CA ALA A 154 8.49 -19.80 2.59
C ALA A 154 9.11 -21.22 2.57
N LEU A 155 10.43 -21.32 2.64
CA LEU A 155 11.13 -22.60 2.68
C LEU A 155 10.72 -23.44 3.90
N ASN A 156 10.58 -22.82 5.07
CA ASN A 156 10.11 -23.49 6.29
C ASN A 156 8.65 -23.99 6.19
N HIS A 157 7.87 -23.44 5.29
CA HIS A 157 6.48 -23.86 5.02
C HIS A 157 6.34 -24.68 3.74
N GLY A 158 7.47 -25.19 3.22
CA GLY A 158 7.52 -26.18 2.16
C GLY A 158 7.36 -25.62 0.75
N VAL A 159 7.60 -24.32 0.56
CA VAL A 159 7.76 -23.76 -0.79
C VAL A 159 9.07 -24.25 -1.38
N ASP A 160 9.04 -24.73 -2.62
CA ASP A 160 10.24 -25.21 -3.29
C ASP A 160 11.22 -24.09 -3.62
N LYS A 161 12.51 -24.32 -3.35
CA LYS A 161 13.55 -23.34 -3.63
C LYS A 161 13.72 -23.08 -5.14
N GLY A 162 13.52 -24.11 -5.95
CA GLY A 162 13.54 -23.98 -7.40
C GLY A 162 12.43 -23.07 -7.92
N ALA A 163 11.21 -23.21 -7.36
CA ALA A 163 10.08 -22.35 -7.69
C ALA A 163 10.34 -20.87 -7.34
N ILE A 164 11.00 -20.61 -6.20
CA ILE A 164 11.39 -19.24 -5.82
C ILE A 164 12.38 -18.66 -6.85
N SER A 165 13.42 -19.43 -7.23
CA SER A 165 14.41 -18.98 -8.20
C SER A 165 13.80 -18.76 -9.58
N GLU A 166 12.94 -19.66 -10.04
CA GLU A 166 12.24 -19.52 -11.31
C GLU A 166 11.35 -18.28 -11.37
N ALA A 167 10.67 -17.95 -10.26
CA ALA A 167 9.82 -16.77 -10.17
C ALA A 167 10.58 -15.45 -10.26
N ILE A 168 11.88 -15.42 -9.92
CA ILE A 168 12.71 -14.22 -10.01
C ILE A 168 13.12 -13.94 -11.44
N ASP A 169 13.44 -14.98 -12.19
CA ASP A 169 13.92 -14.85 -13.56
C ASP A 169 12.80 -14.56 -14.57
N LYS A 170 11.56 -14.78 -14.19
CA LYS A 170 10.39 -14.50 -15.03
C LYS A 170 9.97 -13.04 -14.94
N SER A 171 9.48 -12.50 -16.05
CA SER A 171 8.84 -11.18 -16.06
C SER A 171 7.58 -11.17 -15.17
N TYR A 172 7.18 -9.99 -14.70
CA TYR A 172 5.98 -9.84 -13.85
C TYR A 172 4.71 -10.46 -14.49
N HIS A 173 4.62 -10.43 -15.81
CA HIS A 173 3.47 -10.98 -16.54
C HIS A 173 3.50 -12.52 -16.68
N GLU A 174 4.68 -13.13 -16.55
CA GLU A 174 4.86 -14.58 -16.67
C GLU A 174 4.70 -15.32 -15.33
N VAL A 175 4.88 -14.61 -14.21
CA VAL A 175 4.82 -15.20 -12.85
C VAL A 175 3.38 -15.32 -12.34
N ALA A 176 2.49 -14.42 -12.76
CA ALA A 176 1.16 -14.28 -12.19
C ALA A 176 0.27 -15.54 -12.26
N PRO A 177 0.28 -16.37 -13.32
CA PRO A 177 -0.63 -17.52 -13.39
C PRO A 177 -0.07 -18.83 -12.82
N THR A 178 1.21 -18.92 -12.50
CA THR A 178 1.87 -20.24 -12.43
C THR A 178 2.42 -20.67 -11.07
N LEU A 179 2.44 -19.79 -10.05
CA LEU A 179 3.08 -20.12 -8.77
C LEU A 179 2.29 -19.57 -7.58
N PRO A 180 1.19 -20.23 -7.16
CA PRO A 180 0.67 -19.97 -5.83
C PRO A 180 1.71 -20.44 -4.81
N PHE A 181 2.32 -19.52 -4.09
CA PHE A 181 3.15 -19.86 -2.94
C PHE A 181 2.31 -20.36 -1.75
N SER A 182 1.00 -20.22 -1.83
CA SER A 182 0.04 -20.85 -0.92
C SER A 182 -0.45 -22.17 -1.52
N ARG A 183 -0.40 -23.24 -0.72
CA ARG A 183 -0.94 -24.55 -1.10
C ARG A 183 -2.47 -24.59 -1.12
N ASP A 184 -3.11 -23.61 -0.53
CA ASP A 184 -4.57 -23.56 -0.35
C ASP A 184 -5.29 -22.91 -1.55
N PHE A 185 -4.53 -22.34 -2.51
CA PHE A 185 -5.09 -21.89 -3.78
C PHE A 185 -5.06 -23.04 -4.79
N THR A 186 -6.23 -23.56 -5.11
CA THR A 186 -6.43 -24.42 -6.26
C THR A 186 -6.60 -23.57 -7.52
N GLU A 187 -6.06 -24.03 -8.64
CA GLU A 187 -6.20 -23.41 -9.96
C GLU A 187 -7.67 -23.22 -10.37
#